data_7d35f7fd120aaf34f28b14a9c1609fc7
#
_entry.id   7d35f7fd120aaf34f28b14a9c1609fc7
#
_cell.length_a   1.000
_cell.length_b   1.000
_cell.length_c   1.000
_cell.angle_alpha   90.00
_cell.angle_beta   90.00
_cell.angle_gamma   90.00
#
_symmetry.space_group_name_H-M   'P 1'
#
loop_
_entity.id
_entity.type
_entity.pdbx_description
1 polymer ?
#
loop_
_entity_poly.entity_id
_entity_poly.type
_entity_poly.pdbx_seq_one_letter_code
_entity_poly.pdbx_strand_id
1 'polypeptide(L)'
;MHAADVSGLQRNVVFDSYTPLSGGVQLTQRLLSPLMAMRVQRAIAALARTPPDQAVDLTREKFVLYVPAAEPPQGYALMVFVPPWEEAKLPLGWASVLDRHGIIFVSAANSGNAANVLDRREPLALLAAYNVERHYRVDASRVYVGGFSGGARVALRLALGYPDLFHGALLNAGSDPIGDEQIPIPSAQLFREFQESTRLIYLTGKNDSFHLDQDLRSRRSMQEWCVEGVVTQTAPWIGHEVAEAAALDHALSALRAPIAPDPQKQACDSGVADAVLAKTREVQTLIANGKIEQARAALQMLDARYGGLASPRSLELADKLNVH
;
A
#
# COMPACT_ATOMS: atom_id res chain seq x y z
N MET A 1 -1.75 26.62 18.56
CA MET A 1 -1.44 27.35 17.31
C MET A 1 -1.87 26.44 16.17
N HIS A 2 -2.85 26.85 15.38
CA HIS A 2 -3.22 26.09 14.18
C HIS A 2 -2.04 26.15 13.21
N ALA A 3 -1.53 24.96 12.80
CA ALA A 3 -0.43 24.83 11.84
C ALA A 3 -0.81 25.24 10.40
N ALA A 4 -1.97 25.90 10.21
CA ALA A 4 -2.64 26.10 8.93
C ALA A 4 -2.01 27.15 7.99
N ASP A 5 -0.90 27.83 8.36
CA ASP A 5 -0.40 28.97 7.58
C ASP A 5 1.09 28.94 7.23
N VAL A 6 1.78 27.83 7.44
CA VAL A 6 3.23 27.78 7.14
C VAL A 6 3.48 26.99 5.87
N SER A 7 3.65 27.70 4.74
CA SER A 7 4.15 27.11 3.50
C SER A 7 5.65 26.83 3.56
N GLY A 8 6.14 25.98 2.66
CA GLY A 8 7.55 25.60 2.55
C GLY A 8 7.91 24.36 3.35
N LEU A 9 9.20 24.16 3.56
CA LEU A 9 9.75 22.98 4.21
C LEU A 9 9.77 23.13 5.74
N GLN A 10 9.06 22.25 6.41
CA GLN A 10 8.99 22.14 7.86
C GLN A 10 9.68 20.84 8.31
N ARG A 11 10.57 20.93 9.29
CA ARG A 11 11.30 19.79 9.84
C ARG A 11 10.89 19.52 11.28
N ASN A 12 11.04 18.26 11.69
CA ASN A 12 10.70 17.83 13.06
C ASN A 12 9.25 18.12 13.45
N VAL A 13 8.33 18.06 12.47
CA VAL A 13 6.90 18.16 12.73
C VAL A 13 6.47 17.00 13.62
N VAL A 14 5.69 17.25 14.65
CA VAL A 14 5.09 16.27 15.54
C VAL A 14 3.58 16.33 15.35
N PHE A 15 2.97 15.21 15.06
CA PHE A 15 1.53 15.06 14.96
C PHE A 15 0.94 14.51 16.28
N ASP A 16 -0.35 14.67 16.48
CA ASP A 16 -1.03 14.36 17.74
C ASP A 16 -2.31 13.51 17.57
N SER A 17 -2.77 13.32 16.33
CA SER A 17 -4.07 12.72 16.08
C SER A 17 -3.93 11.30 15.52
N TYR A 18 -4.63 10.37 16.14
CA TYR A 18 -4.67 8.96 15.72
C TYR A 18 -5.88 8.67 14.84
N THR A 19 -5.73 7.71 13.94
CA THR A 19 -6.82 7.17 13.11
C THR A 19 -7.04 5.69 13.41
N PRO A 20 -8.28 5.17 13.34
CA PRO A 20 -8.51 3.74 13.41
C PRO A 20 -7.79 2.93 12.32
N LEU A 21 -7.52 3.55 11.16
CA LEU A 21 -6.84 2.90 10.03
C LEU A 21 -5.42 2.43 10.36
N SER A 22 -4.71 3.10 11.29
CA SER A 22 -3.38 2.71 11.77
C SER A 22 -3.42 1.75 12.98
N GLY A 23 -4.61 1.38 13.45
CA GLY A 23 -4.78 0.44 14.55
C GLY A 23 -4.46 -0.99 14.16
N GLY A 24 -3.93 -1.78 15.10
CA GLY A 24 -3.47 -3.14 14.86
C GLY A 24 -4.54 -4.06 14.26
N VAL A 25 -5.81 -3.88 14.62
CA VAL A 25 -6.93 -4.65 14.05
C VAL A 25 -7.09 -4.34 12.55
N GLN A 26 -7.10 -3.05 12.17
CA GLN A 26 -7.25 -2.65 10.77
C GLN A 26 -6.04 -3.06 9.93
N LEU A 27 -4.83 -2.87 10.45
CA LEU A 27 -3.60 -3.29 9.77
C LEU A 27 -3.61 -4.79 9.47
N THR A 28 -3.93 -5.63 10.46
CA THR A 28 -3.98 -7.07 10.27
C THR A 28 -5.06 -7.52 9.29
N GLN A 29 -6.25 -6.91 9.34
CA GLN A 29 -7.36 -7.25 8.45
C GLN A 29 -7.12 -6.85 6.99
N ARG A 30 -6.38 -5.75 6.75
CA ARG A 30 -6.17 -5.20 5.42
C ARG A 30 -4.86 -5.65 4.74
N LEU A 31 -3.84 -5.97 5.54
CA LEU A 31 -2.48 -6.20 5.05
C LEU A 31 -1.98 -7.64 5.22
N LEU A 32 -2.75 -8.48 5.93
CA LEU A 32 -2.46 -9.90 6.07
C LEU A 32 -3.54 -10.74 5.37
N SER A 33 -3.18 -11.97 5.02
CA SER A 33 -4.19 -12.93 4.55
C SER A 33 -5.20 -13.27 5.65
N PRO A 34 -6.44 -13.67 5.33
CA PRO A 34 -7.47 -13.99 6.32
C PRO A 34 -7.03 -15.00 7.38
N LEU A 35 -6.32 -16.07 7.00
CA LEU A 35 -5.83 -17.05 7.97
C LEU A 35 -4.72 -16.48 8.86
N MET A 36 -3.83 -15.67 8.31
CA MET A 36 -2.80 -15.00 9.10
C MET A 36 -3.40 -13.97 10.05
N ALA A 37 -4.33 -13.15 9.59
CA ALA A 37 -5.05 -12.19 10.43
C ALA A 37 -5.78 -12.88 11.59
N MET A 38 -6.46 -13.99 11.32
CA MET A 38 -7.11 -14.81 12.34
C MET A 38 -6.11 -15.34 13.38
N ARG A 39 -4.95 -15.86 12.94
CA ARG A 39 -3.90 -16.35 13.85
C ARG A 39 -3.35 -15.24 14.74
N VAL A 40 -3.07 -14.07 14.18
CA VAL A 40 -2.60 -12.91 14.93
C VAL A 40 -3.64 -12.48 15.97
N GLN A 41 -4.91 -12.39 15.58
CA GLN A 41 -6.00 -12.02 16.52
C GLN A 41 -6.14 -13.03 17.65
N ARG A 42 -6.08 -14.35 17.36
CA ARG A 42 -6.10 -15.40 18.39
C ARG A 42 -4.89 -15.33 19.32
N ALA A 43 -3.72 -15.09 18.77
CA ALA A 43 -2.49 -14.92 19.57
C ALA A 43 -2.61 -13.70 20.50
N ILE A 44 -3.14 -12.57 20.02
CA ILE A 44 -3.38 -11.38 20.84
C ILE A 44 -4.43 -11.68 21.94
N ALA A 45 -5.52 -12.37 21.61
CA ALA A 45 -6.56 -12.72 22.57
C ALA A 45 -6.06 -13.68 23.68
N ALA A 46 -5.03 -14.47 23.41
CA ALA A 46 -4.39 -15.36 24.37
C ALA A 46 -3.40 -14.65 25.31
N LEU A 47 -3.04 -13.39 25.05
CA LEU A 47 -2.12 -12.64 25.91
C LEU A 47 -2.80 -12.26 27.23
N ALA A 48 -2.03 -12.29 28.32
CA ALA A 48 -2.49 -11.84 29.64
C ALA A 48 -2.83 -10.34 29.70
N ARG A 49 -2.29 -9.56 28.76
CA ARG A 49 -2.54 -8.12 28.61
C ARG A 49 -2.71 -7.79 27.13
N THR A 50 -3.83 -7.15 26.81
CA THR A 50 -4.07 -6.64 25.45
C THR A 50 -3.01 -5.57 25.10
N PRO A 51 -2.27 -5.70 23.99
CA PRO A 51 -1.38 -4.65 23.52
C PRO A 51 -2.18 -3.40 23.14
N PRO A 52 -1.55 -2.20 23.15
CA PRO A 52 -2.20 -1.00 22.65
C PRO A 52 -2.59 -1.16 21.18
N ASP A 53 -3.76 -0.62 20.80
CA ASP A 53 -4.25 -0.68 19.41
C ASP A 53 -3.32 0.07 18.44
N GLN A 54 -2.72 1.18 18.92
CA GLN A 54 -1.74 1.96 18.15
C GLN A 54 -0.32 1.51 18.50
N ALA A 55 0.40 0.98 17.51
CA ALA A 55 1.78 0.51 17.69
C ALA A 55 2.79 1.67 17.85
N VAL A 56 2.42 2.87 17.39
CA VAL A 56 3.30 4.05 17.34
C VAL A 56 2.85 5.09 18.35
N ASP A 57 3.80 5.67 19.12
CA ASP A 57 3.60 6.82 19.98
C ASP A 57 3.95 8.11 19.21
N LEU A 58 2.94 8.82 18.68
CA LEU A 58 3.10 10.02 17.87
C LEU A 58 3.88 11.13 18.58
N THR A 59 3.84 11.23 19.92
CA THR A 59 4.56 12.27 20.66
C THR A 59 6.08 12.15 20.52
N ARG A 60 6.57 10.98 20.13
CA ARG A 60 7.98 10.66 19.92
C ARG A 60 8.38 10.64 18.46
N GLU A 61 7.41 10.74 17.54
CA GLU A 61 7.66 10.66 16.11
C GLU A 61 7.88 12.03 15.49
N LYS A 62 8.74 12.07 14.47
CA LYS A 62 9.06 13.29 13.75
C LYS A 62 8.83 13.10 12.26
N PHE A 63 8.28 14.14 11.65
CA PHE A 63 8.01 14.14 10.21
C PHE A 63 8.70 15.34 9.56
N VAL A 64 8.97 15.20 8.27
CA VAL A 64 9.20 16.34 7.38
C VAL A 64 7.91 16.59 6.61
N LEU A 65 7.55 17.85 6.50
CA LEU A 65 6.39 18.33 5.77
C LEU A 65 6.82 19.41 4.79
N TYR A 66 6.35 19.33 3.55
CA TYR A 66 6.48 20.41 2.58
C TYR A 66 5.09 20.83 2.12
N VAL A 67 4.77 22.09 2.24
CA VAL A 67 3.47 22.66 1.84
C VAL A 67 3.72 23.72 0.76
N PRO A 68 3.17 23.55 -0.46
CA PRO A 68 3.23 24.57 -1.50
C PRO A 68 2.64 25.90 -1.06
N ALA A 69 3.24 27.02 -1.51
CA ALA A 69 2.80 28.37 -1.09
C ALA A 69 1.40 28.73 -1.61
N ALA A 70 1.01 28.20 -2.77
CA ALA A 70 -0.30 28.43 -3.38
C ALA A 70 -1.20 27.22 -3.21
N GLU A 71 -2.30 27.42 -2.45
CA GLU A 71 -3.33 26.39 -2.33
C GLU A 71 -4.15 26.33 -3.65
N PRO A 72 -4.28 25.15 -4.27
CA PRO A 72 -5.12 24.98 -5.46
C PRO A 72 -6.61 25.18 -5.14
N PRO A 73 -7.44 25.65 -6.10
CA PRO A 73 -8.87 25.89 -5.86
C PRO A 73 -9.65 24.67 -5.33
N GLN A 74 -9.24 23.45 -5.73
CA GLN A 74 -9.83 22.19 -5.28
C GLN A 74 -9.22 21.64 -3.97
N GLY A 75 -8.24 22.33 -3.38
CA GLY A 75 -7.42 21.86 -2.30
C GLY A 75 -6.11 21.23 -2.77
N TYR A 76 -5.21 20.95 -1.85
CA TYR A 76 -3.95 20.29 -2.16
C TYR A 76 -4.17 18.83 -2.53
N ALA A 77 -3.29 18.26 -3.35
CA ALA A 77 -3.06 16.84 -3.33
C ALA A 77 -2.08 16.49 -2.19
N LEU A 78 -2.03 15.23 -1.80
CA LEU A 78 -1.12 14.74 -0.77
C LEU A 78 -0.24 13.61 -1.31
N MET A 79 1.07 13.67 -1.03
CA MET A 79 2.01 12.58 -1.24
C MET A 79 2.60 12.16 0.10
N VAL A 80 2.20 11.00 0.60
CA VAL A 80 2.83 10.33 1.73
C VAL A 80 3.99 9.52 1.21
N PHE A 81 5.21 9.84 1.62
CA PHE A 81 6.41 9.19 1.09
C PHE A 81 7.09 8.32 2.14
N VAL A 82 7.24 7.03 1.82
CA VAL A 82 7.95 6.05 2.66
C VAL A 82 9.40 5.95 2.22
N PRO A 83 10.38 6.36 3.06
CA PRO A 83 11.78 6.32 2.70
C PRO A 83 12.41 4.93 2.93
N PRO A 84 13.53 4.60 2.27
CA PRO A 84 14.39 3.48 2.66
C PRO A 84 15.42 3.83 3.74
N TRP A 85 15.56 5.11 4.06
CA TRP A 85 16.51 5.68 5.04
C TRP A 85 15.79 6.15 6.31
N GLU A 86 16.56 6.35 7.39
CA GLU A 86 16.00 6.71 8.71
C GLU A 86 15.65 8.20 8.85
N GLU A 87 16.35 9.08 8.12
CA GLU A 87 16.12 10.51 8.20
C GLU A 87 14.87 10.93 7.42
N ALA A 88 13.98 11.70 8.05
CA ALA A 88 12.89 12.34 7.32
C ALA A 88 13.43 13.51 6.50
N LYS A 89 13.35 13.43 5.16
CA LYS A 89 13.82 14.48 4.27
C LYS A 89 13.00 14.56 2.98
N LEU A 90 12.91 15.77 2.46
CA LEU A 90 12.43 16.01 1.11
C LEU A 90 13.58 15.75 0.13
N PRO A 91 13.42 14.90 -0.88
CA PRO A 91 14.46 14.70 -1.90
C PRO A 91 14.82 15.99 -2.65
N LEU A 92 16.08 16.10 -3.05
CA LEU A 92 16.61 17.29 -3.71
C LEU A 92 15.85 17.56 -5.01
N GLY A 93 15.49 18.84 -5.24
CA GLY A 93 14.81 19.28 -6.46
C GLY A 93 13.29 19.00 -6.48
N TRP A 94 12.73 18.31 -5.50
CA TRP A 94 11.30 17.98 -5.49
C TRP A 94 10.40 19.17 -5.16
N ALA A 95 10.84 20.13 -4.36
CA ALA A 95 10.03 21.27 -3.92
C ALA A 95 9.33 22.00 -5.07
N SER A 96 10.08 22.39 -6.11
CA SER A 96 9.53 23.11 -7.27
C SER A 96 8.54 22.28 -8.09
N VAL A 97 8.67 20.95 -8.08
CA VAL A 97 7.72 20.04 -8.73
C VAL A 97 6.44 19.96 -7.92
N LEU A 98 6.56 19.81 -6.61
CA LEU A 98 5.41 19.79 -5.69
C LEU A 98 4.60 21.09 -5.76
N ASP A 99 5.28 22.25 -5.85
CA ASP A 99 4.63 23.55 -6.06
C ASP A 99 3.78 23.58 -7.32
N ARG A 100 4.35 23.13 -8.47
CA ARG A 100 3.61 23.11 -9.75
C ARG A 100 2.38 22.21 -9.74
N HIS A 101 2.45 21.11 -8.99
CA HIS A 101 1.34 20.15 -8.89
C HIS A 101 0.38 20.44 -7.73
N GLY A 102 0.71 21.39 -6.84
CA GLY A 102 -0.07 21.71 -5.64
C GLY A 102 -0.17 20.51 -4.70
N ILE A 103 0.97 19.84 -4.44
CA ILE A 103 1.04 18.60 -3.66
C ILE A 103 1.77 18.86 -2.35
N ILE A 104 1.11 18.60 -1.22
CA ILE A 104 1.76 18.50 0.08
C ILE A 104 2.55 17.19 0.11
N PHE A 105 3.79 17.26 0.58
CA PHE A 105 4.64 16.08 0.81
C PHE A 105 4.83 15.86 2.30
N VAL A 106 4.72 14.61 2.74
CA VAL A 106 5.01 14.22 4.12
C VAL A 106 5.80 12.91 4.17
N SER A 107 6.80 12.84 5.06
CA SER A 107 7.59 11.62 5.27
C SER A 107 7.99 11.51 6.75
N ALA A 108 7.94 10.30 7.29
CA ALA A 108 8.29 10.01 8.67
C ALA A 108 9.79 9.73 8.85
N ALA A 109 10.37 10.17 9.97
CA ALA A 109 11.68 9.72 10.43
C ALA A 109 11.60 8.29 10.98
N ASN A 110 12.76 7.63 11.07
CA ASN A 110 12.90 6.27 11.60
C ASN A 110 11.92 5.27 10.94
N SER A 111 11.65 5.47 9.65
CA SER A 111 10.77 4.65 8.80
C SER A 111 11.55 3.98 7.66
N GLY A 112 12.86 3.77 7.84
CA GLY A 112 13.76 3.18 6.87
C GLY A 112 13.63 1.66 6.77
N ASN A 113 14.52 1.05 5.98
CA ASN A 113 14.48 -0.39 5.69
C ASN A 113 14.69 -1.29 6.92
N ALA A 114 15.32 -0.79 7.98
CA ALA A 114 15.51 -1.52 9.24
C ALA A 114 14.25 -1.53 10.13
N ALA A 115 13.28 -0.65 9.87
CA ALA A 115 12.05 -0.56 10.66
C ALA A 115 11.05 -1.66 10.27
N ASN A 116 10.30 -2.16 11.26
CA ASN A 116 9.23 -3.13 11.01
C ASN A 116 8.16 -2.53 10.10
N VAL A 117 7.71 -3.31 9.12
CA VAL A 117 6.75 -2.83 8.12
C VAL A 117 5.38 -2.63 8.74
N LEU A 118 4.83 -3.67 9.37
CA LEU A 118 3.47 -3.70 9.89
C LEU A 118 3.31 -2.85 11.17
N ASP A 119 4.32 -2.86 12.06
CA ASP A 119 4.21 -2.20 13.37
C ASP A 119 4.72 -0.75 13.35
N ARG A 120 5.37 -0.32 12.25
CA ARG A 120 5.95 1.02 12.20
C ARG A 120 5.79 1.75 10.88
N ARG A 121 6.28 1.19 9.75
CA ARG A 121 6.33 1.92 8.49
C ARG A 121 4.94 2.22 7.92
N GLU A 122 4.06 1.23 7.93
CA GLU A 122 2.67 1.36 7.50
C GLU A 122 1.85 2.25 8.44
N PRO A 123 1.85 2.07 9.78
CA PRO A 123 1.18 2.99 10.70
C PRO A 123 1.63 4.44 10.57
N LEU A 124 2.94 4.70 10.47
CA LEU A 124 3.45 6.06 10.31
C LEU A 124 2.96 6.74 9.03
N ALA A 125 2.86 6.00 7.92
CA ALA A 125 2.33 6.53 6.67
C ALA A 125 0.83 6.88 6.79
N LEU A 126 0.02 6.02 7.41
CA LEU A 126 -1.40 6.25 7.65
C LEU A 126 -1.65 7.43 8.60
N LEU A 127 -0.86 7.51 9.68
CA LEU A 127 -0.93 8.63 10.63
C LEU A 127 -0.50 9.95 9.97
N ALA A 128 0.51 9.92 9.08
CA ALA A 128 0.93 11.08 8.32
C ALA A 128 -0.19 11.59 7.40
N ALA A 129 -0.85 10.70 6.64
CA ALA A 129 -1.99 11.06 5.80
C ALA A 129 -3.09 11.72 6.63
N TYR A 130 -3.54 11.04 7.67
CA TYR A 130 -4.63 11.50 8.52
C TYR A 130 -4.38 12.87 9.15
N ASN A 131 -3.17 13.10 9.68
CA ASN A 131 -2.85 14.39 10.30
C ASN A 131 -2.75 15.52 9.27
N VAL A 132 -2.19 15.27 8.07
CA VAL A 132 -2.14 16.29 7.02
C VAL A 132 -3.56 16.67 6.57
N GLU A 133 -4.45 15.70 6.36
CA GLU A 133 -5.85 15.95 5.99
C GLU A 133 -6.62 16.74 7.06
N ARG A 134 -6.26 16.61 8.32
CA ARG A 134 -6.88 17.39 9.43
C ARG A 134 -6.41 18.84 9.48
N HIS A 135 -5.20 19.12 9.03
CA HIS A 135 -4.57 20.45 9.17
C HIS A 135 -4.64 21.28 7.88
N TYR A 136 -4.82 20.62 6.73
CA TYR A 136 -4.84 21.27 5.43
C TYR A 136 -6.07 20.82 4.63
N ARG A 137 -6.52 21.68 3.74
CA ARG A 137 -7.60 21.33 2.81
C ARG A 137 -7.04 20.44 1.69
N VAL A 138 -7.09 19.13 1.90
CA VAL A 138 -6.68 18.11 0.95
C VAL A 138 -7.88 17.65 0.14
N ASP A 139 -7.69 17.50 -1.17
CA ASP A 139 -8.65 16.82 -2.05
C ASP A 139 -8.53 15.31 -1.85
N ALA A 140 -9.53 14.71 -1.22
CA ALA A 140 -9.53 13.28 -0.87
C ALA A 140 -9.33 12.35 -2.07
N SER A 141 -9.71 12.78 -3.29
CA SER A 141 -9.47 12.00 -4.51
C SER A 141 -8.02 12.05 -5.02
N ARG A 142 -7.17 12.86 -4.40
CA ARG A 142 -5.77 13.09 -4.78
C ARG A 142 -4.80 12.83 -3.63
N VAL A 143 -5.09 11.81 -2.83
CA VAL A 143 -4.18 11.30 -1.80
C VAL A 143 -3.38 10.15 -2.40
N TYR A 144 -2.06 10.28 -2.39
CA TYR A 144 -1.13 9.33 -2.99
C TYR A 144 -0.14 8.84 -1.95
N VAL A 145 0.31 7.61 -2.12
CA VAL A 145 1.45 7.09 -1.38
C VAL A 145 2.62 6.87 -2.34
N GLY A 146 3.83 7.11 -1.88
CA GLY A 146 5.01 6.85 -2.70
C GLY A 146 6.17 6.35 -1.84
N GLY A 147 7.21 5.92 -2.48
CA GLY A 147 8.42 5.51 -1.79
C GLY A 147 9.56 5.26 -2.77
N PHE A 148 10.74 5.05 -2.21
CA PHE A 148 11.91 4.65 -2.97
C PHE A 148 12.44 3.31 -2.46
N SER A 149 12.86 2.41 -3.36
CA SER A 149 13.47 1.12 -3.00
C SER A 149 12.56 0.31 -2.07
N GLY A 150 13.03 -0.12 -0.90
CA GLY A 150 12.20 -0.78 0.10
C GLY A 150 11.01 0.05 0.62
N GLY A 151 11.05 1.40 0.48
CA GLY A 151 9.90 2.27 0.76
C GLY A 151 8.81 2.15 -0.30
N ALA A 152 9.17 1.98 -1.57
CA ALA A 152 8.21 1.78 -2.65
C ALA A 152 7.43 0.46 -2.50
N ARG A 153 8.05 -0.60 -1.98
CA ARG A 153 7.37 -1.85 -1.64
C ARG A 153 6.31 -1.66 -0.55
N VAL A 154 6.62 -0.87 0.48
CA VAL A 154 5.65 -0.50 1.51
C VAL A 154 4.53 0.36 0.91
N ALA A 155 4.85 1.30 0.00
CA ALA A 155 3.86 2.10 -0.69
C ALA A 155 2.89 1.23 -1.52
N LEU A 156 3.38 0.20 -2.20
CA LEU A 156 2.52 -0.75 -2.91
C LEU A 156 1.56 -1.50 -1.96
N ARG A 157 2.05 -1.98 -0.81
CA ARG A 157 1.22 -2.66 0.20
C ARG A 157 0.13 -1.73 0.74
N LEU A 158 0.48 -0.47 1.03
CA LEU A 158 -0.47 0.55 1.48
C LEU A 158 -1.52 0.88 0.40
N ALA A 159 -1.11 1.05 -0.85
CA ALA A 159 -2.05 1.31 -1.95
C ALA A 159 -3.03 0.14 -2.15
N LEU A 160 -2.55 -1.11 -2.01
CA LEU A 160 -3.39 -2.30 -2.12
C LEU A 160 -4.34 -2.48 -0.93
N GLY A 161 -3.86 -2.27 0.30
CA GLY A 161 -4.66 -2.48 1.51
C GLY A 161 -5.59 -1.30 1.87
N TYR A 162 -5.29 -0.12 1.36
CA TYR A 162 -6.02 1.13 1.64
C TYR A 162 -6.34 1.92 0.35
N PRO A 163 -6.96 1.29 -0.67
CA PRO A 163 -7.34 1.98 -1.90
C PRO A 163 -8.43 3.04 -1.67
N ASP A 164 -9.18 2.91 -0.58
CA ASP A 164 -10.15 3.87 -0.07
C ASP A 164 -9.50 5.15 0.53
N LEU A 165 -8.19 5.15 0.72
CA LEU A 165 -7.40 6.32 1.13
C LEU A 165 -6.42 6.74 0.03
N PHE A 166 -5.69 5.79 -0.56
CA PHE A 166 -4.64 6.07 -1.54
C PHE A 166 -5.08 5.78 -2.97
N HIS A 167 -5.40 6.83 -3.72
CA HIS A 167 -5.86 6.73 -5.11
C HIS A 167 -4.71 6.57 -6.13
N GLY A 168 -3.48 6.47 -5.66
CA GLY A 168 -2.33 6.16 -6.51
C GLY A 168 -1.07 5.93 -5.71
N ALA A 169 -0.12 5.22 -6.34
CA ALA A 169 1.19 4.97 -5.77
C ALA A 169 2.34 5.30 -6.73
N LEU A 170 3.35 5.97 -6.21
CA LEU A 170 4.65 6.18 -6.88
C LEU A 170 5.64 5.12 -6.41
N LEU A 171 5.92 4.14 -7.26
CA LEU A 171 6.83 3.03 -7.00
C LEU A 171 8.20 3.35 -7.62
N ASN A 172 9.03 4.10 -6.87
CA ASN A 172 10.34 4.47 -7.36
C ASN A 172 11.37 3.39 -7.02
N ALA A 173 11.82 2.66 -8.02
CA ALA A 173 12.83 1.60 -7.96
C ALA A 173 12.57 0.57 -6.84
N GLY A 174 11.33 0.07 -6.76
CA GLY A 174 10.95 -0.96 -5.80
C GLY A 174 9.49 -1.37 -5.95
N SER A 175 9.27 -2.65 -6.19
CA SER A 175 7.95 -3.26 -6.31
C SER A 175 8.05 -4.76 -6.09
N ASP A 176 6.94 -5.39 -5.74
CA ASP A 176 6.83 -6.84 -5.57
C ASP A 176 5.57 -7.34 -6.28
N PRO A 177 5.48 -8.62 -6.67
CA PRO A 177 4.24 -9.26 -7.07
C PRO A 177 3.20 -9.20 -5.95
N ILE A 178 1.91 -9.21 -6.31
CA ILE A 178 0.79 -9.31 -5.37
C ILE A 178 0.11 -10.68 -5.49
N GLY A 179 -0.67 -11.05 -4.48
CA GLY A 179 -1.38 -12.33 -4.45
C GLY A 179 -0.46 -13.50 -4.08
N ASP A 180 0.37 -13.29 -3.07
CA ASP A 180 1.22 -14.28 -2.43
C ASP A 180 1.27 -14.06 -0.91
N GLU A 181 2.10 -14.83 -0.20
CA GLU A 181 2.24 -14.71 1.26
C GLU A 181 2.82 -13.37 1.71
N GLN A 182 3.60 -12.69 0.86
CA GLN A 182 4.24 -11.41 1.22
C GLN A 182 3.29 -10.23 1.04
N ILE A 183 2.53 -10.23 -0.08
CA ILE A 183 1.54 -9.20 -0.38
C ILE A 183 0.21 -9.87 -0.72
N PRO A 184 -0.55 -10.30 0.28
CA PRO A 184 -1.83 -10.99 0.08
C PRO A 184 -2.88 -10.04 -0.50
N ILE A 185 -3.82 -10.60 -1.25
CA ILE A 185 -4.97 -9.85 -1.77
C ILE A 185 -5.89 -9.49 -0.60
N PRO A 186 -6.28 -8.21 -0.44
CA PRO A 186 -7.21 -7.78 0.61
C PRO A 186 -8.64 -8.26 0.34
N SER A 187 -9.62 -7.82 1.14
CA SER A 187 -11.03 -8.13 0.93
C SER A 187 -11.48 -7.81 -0.50
N ALA A 188 -12.47 -8.54 -1.00
CA ALA A 188 -12.96 -8.39 -2.38
C ALA A 188 -13.41 -6.95 -2.71
N GLN A 189 -13.95 -6.22 -1.73
CA GLN A 189 -14.34 -4.82 -1.91
C GLN A 189 -13.12 -3.92 -2.11
N LEU A 190 -12.14 -3.97 -1.20
CA LEU A 190 -10.91 -3.17 -1.30
C LEU A 190 -10.12 -3.54 -2.56
N PHE A 191 -10.07 -4.83 -2.90
CA PHE A 191 -9.34 -5.25 -4.09
C PHE A 191 -9.97 -4.72 -5.38
N ARG A 192 -11.29 -4.71 -5.49
CA ARG A 192 -11.99 -4.11 -6.64
C ARG A 192 -11.69 -2.62 -6.76
N GLU A 193 -11.71 -1.91 -5.64
CA GLU A 193 -11.38 -0.48 -5.62
C GLU A 193 -9.93 -0.23 -6.04
N PHE A 194 -8.99 -1.05 -5.58
CA PHE A 194 -7.60 -1.01 -6.04
C PHE A 194 -7.47 -1.26 -7.55
N GLN A 195 -8.14 -2.28 -8.08
CA GLN A 195 -8.10 -2.61 -9.51
C GLN A 195 -8.58 -1.45 -10.39
N GLU A 196 -9.65 -0.76 -9.99
CA GLU A 196 -10.39 0.19 -10.83
C GLU A 196 -9.98 1.64 -10.58
N SER A 197 -9.55 1.98 -9.37
CA SER A 197 -9.39 3.37 -8.93
C SER A 197 -7.96 3.75 -8.57
N THR A 198 -7.05 2.79 -8.36
CA THR A 198 -5.69 3.09 -7.92
C THR A 198 -4.71 3.14 -9.10
N ARG A 199 -4.06 4.29 -9.28
CA ARG A 199 -3.02 4.50 -10.29
C ARG A 199 -1.65 4.08 -9.76
N LEU A 200 -0.97 3.17 -10.44
CA LEU A 200 0.38 2.71 -10.10
C LEU A 200 1.40 3.25 -11.09
N ILE A 201 2.37 4.01 -10.61
CA ILE A 201 3.47 4.53 -11.42
C ILE A 201 4.75 3.80 -11.04
N TYR A 202 5.21 2.90 -11.91
CA TYR A 202 6.53 2.28 -11.82
C TYR A 202 7.56 3.24 -12.41
N LEU A 203 8.47 3.74 -11.59
CA LEU A 203 9.50 4.69 -12.01
C LEU A 203 10.88 4.18 -11.60
N THR A 204 11.64 3.65 -12.54
CA THR A 204 12.95 3.02 -12.28
C THR A 204 14.01 3.52 -13.25
N GLY A 205 15.23 3.67 -12.75
CA GLY A 205 16.36 4.07 -13.55
C GLY A 205 16.70 3.07 -14.65
N LYS A 206 17.05 3.53 -15.84
CA LYS A 206 17.40 2.66 -16.98
C LYS A 206 18.58 1.74 -16.68
N ASN A 207 19.49 2.17 -15.80
CA ASN A 207 20.69 1.42 -15.44
C ASN A 207 20.48 0.54 -14.16
N ASP A 208 19.28 0.51 -13.58
CA ASP A 208 18.92 -0.33 -12.46
C ASP A 208 18.27 -1.64 -12.93
N SER A 209 19.07 -2.52 -13.52
CA SER A 209 18.58 -3.76 -14.12
C SER A 209 17.86 -4.68 -13.14
N PHE A 210 18.31 -4.71 -11.88
CA PHE A 210 17.72 -5.53 -10.83
C PHE A 210 16.26 -5.11 -10.52
N HIS A 211 16.01 -3.81 -10.31
CA HIS A 211 14.67 -3.32 -10.01
C HIS A 211 13.78 -3.26 -11.25
N LEU A 212 14.34 -3.08 -12.45
CA LEU A 212 13.58 -3.22 -13.70
C LEU A 212 13.03 -4.64 -13.88
N ASP A 213 13.81 -5.68 -13.52
CA ASP A 213 13.34 -7.06 -13.55
C ASP A 213 12.28 -7.34 -12.46
N GLN A 214 12.43 -6.77 -11.26
CA GLN A 214 11.39 -6.82 -10.22
C GLN A 214 10.10 -6.14 -10.68
N ASP A 215 10.19 -4.95 -11.27
CA ASP A 215 9.03 -4.24 -11.83
C ASP A 215 8.33 -5.06 -12.91
N LEU A 216 9.08 -5.76 -13.76
CA LEU A 216 8.48 -6.65 -14.76
C LEU A 216 7.67 -7.77 -14.12
N ARG A 217 8.18 -8.41 -13.05
CA ARG A 217 7.46 -9.46 -12.31
C ARG A 217 6.23 -8.91 -11.60
N SER A 218 6.38 -7.76 -10.94
CA SER A 218 5.27 -7.09 -10.27
C SER A 218 4.16 -6.72 -11.26
N ARG A 219 4.51 -6.10 -12.40
CA ARG A 219 3.52 -5.74 -13.43
C ARG A 219 2.82 -6.94 -14.06
N ARG A 220 3.51 -8.07 -14.23
CA ARG A 220 2.87 -9.32 -14.67
C ARG A 220 1.82 -9.78 -13.66
N SER A 221 2.13 -9.72 -12.36
CA SER A 221 1.12 -10.04 -11.34
C SER A 221 -0.06 -9.07 -11.38
N MET A 222 0.16 -7.75 -11.63
CA MET A 222 -0.95 -6.80 -11.80
C MET A 222 -1.86 -7.19 -12.97
N GLN A 223 -1.29 -7.63 -14.11
CA GLN A 223 -2.06 -8.12 -15.25
C GLN A 223 -2.85 -9.41 -14.91
N GLU A 224 -2.22 -10.37 -14.23
CA GLU A 224 -2.89 -11.60 -13.77
C GLU A 224 -4.06 -11.29 -12.82
N TRP A 225 -3.97 -10.21 -12.07
CA TRP A 225 -4.96 -9.73 -11.11
C TRP A 225 -5.88 -8.64 -11.66
N CYS A 226 -5.90 -8.41 -12.98
CA CYS A 226 -6.83 -7.49 -13.67
C CYS A 226 -6.74 -6.03 -13.20
N VAL A 227 -5.55 -5.55 -12.81
CA VAL A 227 -5.33 -4.17 -12.36
C VAL A 227 -5.15 -3.26 -13.57
N GLU A 228 -6.00 -2.21 -13.70
CA GLU A 228 -6.03 -1.35 -14.89
C GLU A 228 -5.04 -0.17 -14.83
N GLY A 229 -4.87 0.42 -13.68
CA GLY A 229 -4.18 1.71 -13.50
C GLY A 229 -2.64 1.69 -13.57
N VAL A 230 -2.00 0.79 -14.33
CA VAL A 230 -0.54 0.59 -14.33
C VAL A 230 0.16 1.41 -15.40
N VAL A 231 1.12 2.25 -15.00
CA VAL A 231 1.97 3.05 -15.89
C VAL A 231 3.45 2.78 -15.58
N THR A 232 4.27 2.67 -16.62
CA THR A 232 5.71 2.46 -16.50
C THR A 232 6.46 3.66 -17.05
N GLN A 233 7.41 4.16 -16.28
CA GLN A 233 8.33 5.20 -16.66
C GLN A 233 9.76 4.76 -16.37
N THR A 234 10.67 5.01 -17.30
CA THR A 234 12.08 4.71 -17.12
C THR A 234 12.85 6.03 -17.11
N ALA A 235 13.54 6.32 -15.99
CA ALA A 235 14.40 7.49 -15.92
C ALA A 235 15.72 7.21 -16.64
N PRO A 236 16.05 7.99 -17.69
CA PRO A 236 17.30 7.79 -18.44
C PRO A 236 18.51 8.13 -17.56
N TRP A 237 19.63 7.46 -17.82
CA TRP A 237 20.96 7.76 -17.27
C TRP A 237 21.18 7.53 -15.77
N ILE A 238 20.14 7.19 -15.00
CA ILE A 238 20.26 6.90 -13.56
C ILE A 238 20.20 5.41 -13.29
N GLY A 239 20.82 5.00 -12.17
CA GLY A 239 20.76 3.65 -11.60
C GLY A 239 19.74 3.57 -10.48
N HIS A 240 20.15 2.98 -9.35
CA HIS A 240 19.30 2.86 -8.16
C HIS A 240 19.33 4.15 -7.34
N GLU A 241 18.61 5.14 -7.80
CA GLU A 241 18.54 6.48 -7.21
C GLU A 241 17.10 6.97 -7.12
N VAL A 242 16.85 7.87 -6.16
CA VAL A 242 15.56 8.54 -6.06
C VAL A 242 15.32 9.40 -7.31
N ALA A 243 14.09 9.46 -7.78
CA ALA A 243 13.72 10.20 -8.98
C ALA A 243 14.19 11.67 -8.93
N GLU A 244 14.81 12.11 -9.99
CA GLU A 244 15.10 13.53 -10.20
C GLU A 244 13.82 14.32 -10.52
N ALA A 245 13.90 15.66 -10.45
CA ALA A 245 12.76 16.55 -10.61
C ALA A 245 11.96 16.32 -11.90
N ALA A 246 12.61 16.11 -13.04
CA ALA A 246 11.92 15.90 -14.32
C ALA A 246 11.16 14.56 -14.34
N ALA A 247 11.78 13.50 -13.84
CA ALA A 247 11.12 12.19 -13.75
C ALA A 247 9.95 12.21 -12.77
N LEU A 248 10.09 12.90 -11.63
CA LEU A 248 9.00 13.12 -10.68
C LEU A 248 7.83 13.88 -11.33
N ASP A 249 8.10 14.95 -12.07
CA ASP A 249 7.08 15.79 -12.73
C ASP A 249 6.22 14.96 -13.69
N HIS A 250 6.85 14.11 -14.48
CA HIS A 250 6.15 13.18 -15.37
C HIS A 250 5.34 12.15 -14.57
N ALA A 251 5.90 11.61 -13.49
CA ALA A 251 5.21 10.64 -12.64
C ALA A 251 3.97 11.24 -11.97
N LEU A 252 4.06 12.45 -11.41
CA LEU A 252 2.93 13.15 -10.80
C LEU A 252 1.86 13.54 -11.82
N SER A 253 2.26 13.88 -13.04
CA SER A 253 1.31 14.09 -14.15
C SER A 253 0.56 12.82 -14.49
N ALA A 254 1.25 11.67 -14.54
CA ALA A 254 0.65 10.38 -14.80
C ALA A 254 -0.28 9.90 -13.65
N LEU A 255 0.05 10.21 -12.39
CA LEU A 255 -0.85 9.92 -11.26
C LEU A 255 -2.22 10.60 -11.38
N ARG A 256 -2.27 11.77 -12.00
CA ARG A 256 -3.50 12.54 -12.21
C ARG A 256 -4.30 12.14 -13.44
N ALA A 257 -3.71 11.39 -14.35
CA ALA A 257 -4.38 10.99 -15.57
C ALA A 257 -5.51 9.98 -15.28
N PRO A 258 -6.65 10.05 -15.97
CA PRO A 258 -7.72 9.07 -15.79
C PRO A 258 -7.26 7.66 -16.17
N ILE A 259 -7.82 6.66 -15.50
CA ILE A 259 -7.59 5.25 -15.86
C ILE A 259 -8.49 4.94 -17.07
N ALA A 260 -7.88 4.46 -18.15
CA ALA A 260 -8.64 3.98 -19.29
C ALA A 260 -9.20 2.58 -18.99
N PRO A 261 -10.50 2.33 -19.20
CA PRO A 261 -11.07 1.01 -19.00
C PRO A 261 -10.44 -0.03 -19.93
N ASP A 262 -10.13 -1.22 -19.39
CA ASP A 262 -9.67 -2.35 -20.18
C ASP A 262 -10.90 -3.15 -20.69
N PRO A 263 -11.09 -3.31 -22.01
CA PRO A 263 -12.18 -4.13 -22.56
C PRO A 263 -12.13 -5.59 -22.11
N GLN A 264 -10.97 -6.09 -21.68
CA GLN A 264 -10.80 -7.48 -21.24
C GLN A 264 -10.99 -7.66 -19.73
N LYS A 265 -11.17 -6.58 -18.97
CA LYS A 265 -11.29 -6.62 -17.51
C LYS A 265 -12.36 -7.59 -17.03
N GLN A 266 -13.57 -7.55 -17.59
CA GLN A 266 -14.67 -8.43 -17.19
C GLN A 266 -14.33 -9.92 -17.39
N ALA A 267 -13.68 -10.27 -18.48
CA ALA A 267 -13.26 -11.65 -18.75
C ALA A 267 -12.15 -12.08 -17.78
N CYS A 268 -11.21 -11.20 -17.50
CA CYS A 268 -10.15 -11.42 -16.52
C CYS A 268 -10.73 -11.65 -15.12
N ASP A 269 -11.60 -10.77 -14.63
CA ASP A 269 -12.25 -10.88 -13.31
C ASP A 269 -13.05 -12.18 -13.19
N SER A 270 -13.78 -12.58 -14.25
CA SER A 270 -14.50 -13.85 -14.27
C SER A 270 -13.55 -15.03 -14.13
N GLY A 271 -12.41 -15.01 -14.82
CA GLY A 271 -11.38 -16.05 -14.70
C GLY A 271 -10.80 -16.16 -13.28
N VAL A 272 -10.55 -15.03 -12.61
CA VAL A 272 -10.11 -15.02 -11.22
C VAL A 272 -11.18 -15.60 -10.30
N ALA A 273 -12.44 -15.20 -10.47
CA ALA A 273 -13.56 -15.69 -9.65
C ALA A 273 -13.76 -17.22 -9.82
N ASP A 274 -13.68 -17.72 -11.06
CA ASP A 274 -13.78 -19.15 -11.34
C ASP A 274 -12.63 -19.94 -10.71
N ALA A 275 -11.41 -19.40 -10.74
CA ALA A 275 -10.25 -20.00 -10.10
C ALA A 275 -10.39 -20.08 -8.58
N VAL A 276 -10.86 -19.01 -7.92
CA VAL A 276 -11.17 -19.00 -6.47
C VAL A 276 -12.19 -20.08 -6.14
N LEU A 277 -13.29 -20.15 -6.92
CA LEU A 277 -14.36 -21.13 -6.70
C LEU A 277 -13.86 -22.56 -6.89
N ALA A 278 -13.06 -22.83 -7.94
CA ALA A 278 -12.49 -24.13 -8.20
C ALA A 278 -11.58 -24.61 -7.06
N LYS A 279 -10.70 -23.74 -6.58
CA LYS A 279 -9.78 -24.03 -5.48
C LYS A 279 -10.53 -24.22 -4.14
N THR A 280 -11.56 -23.45 -3.90
CA THR A 280 -12.43 -23.62 -2.72
C THR A 280 -13.14 -24.99 -2.74
N ARG A 281 -13.67 -25.41 -3.90
CA ARG A 281 -14.29 -26.74 -4.08
C ARG A 281 -13.29 -27.88 -3.90
N GLU A 282 -12.04 -27.69 -4.33
CA GLU A 282 -10.97 -28.67 -4.11
C GLU A 282 -10.78 -28.95 -2.61
N VAL A 283 -10.66 -27.90 -1.78
CA VAL A 283 -10.55 -28.03 -0.32
C VAL A 283 -11.76 -28.76 0.26
N GLN A 284 -12.98 -28.39 -0.15
CA GLN A 284 -14.22 -29.03 0.31
C GLN A 284 -14.26 -30.52 -0.02
N THR A 285 -13.85 -30.90 -1.23
CA THR A 285 -13.81 -32.28 -1.68
C THR A 285 -12.79 -33.11 -0.89
N LEU A 286 -11.63 -32.53 -0.57
CA LEU A 286 -10.63 -33.18 0.27
C LEU A 286 -11.17 -33.43 1.69
N ILE A 287 -11.88 -32.47 2.26
CA ILE A 287 -12.56 -32.63 3.58
C ILE A 287 -13.58 -33.75 3.50
N ALA A 288 -14.46 -33.76 2.49
CA ALA A 288 -15.54 -34.76 2.33
C ALA A 288 -14.96 -36.18 2.18
N ASN A 289 -13.78 -36.31 1.58
CA ASN A 289 -13.07 -37.59 1.40
C ASN A 289 -12.18 -37.98 2.60
N GLY A 290 -12.23 -37.26 3.72
CA GLY A 290 -11.43 -37.53 4.92
C GLY A 290 -9.92 -37.26 4.75
N LYS A 291 -9.50 -36.59 3.67
CA LYS A 291 -8.08 -36.27 3.36
C LYS A 291 -7.64 -34.99 4.09
N ILE A 292 -7.67 -35.00 5.41
CA ILE A 292 -7.56 -33.80 6.27
C ILE A 292 -6.24 -33.04 6.06
N GLU A 293 -5.08 -33.75 6.03
CA GLU A 293 -3.79 -33.07 5.85
C GLU A 293 -3.66 -32.43 4.45
N GLN A 294 -4.18 -33.09 3.42
CA GLN A 294 -4.22 -32.52 2.08
C GLN A 294 -5.16 -31.30 2.01
N ALA A 295 -6.30 -31.36 2.72
CA ALA A 295 -7.23 -30.25 2.82
C ALA A 295 -6.60 -29.03 3.53
N ARG A 296 -5.82 -29.24 4.60
CA ARG A 296 -5.08 -28.17 5.28
C ARG A 296 -4.04 -27.52 4.36
N ALA A 297 -3.25 -28.31 3.66
CA ALA A 297 -2.28 -27.78 2.70
C ALA A 297 -2.95 -27.01 1.55
N ALA A 298 -4.03 -27.54 0.98
CA ALA A 298 -4.79 -26.87 -0.06
C ALA A 298 -5.44 -25.56 0.42
N LEU A 299 -5.93 -25.51 1.67
CA LEU A 299 -6.47 -24.31 2.27
C LEU A 299 -5.39 -23.22 2.48
N GLN A 300 -4.18 -23.60 2.89
CA GLN A 300 -3.06 -22.66 3.02
C GLN A 300 -2.68 -22.06 1.66
N MET A 301 -2.64 -22.89 0.60
CA MET A 301 -2.39 -22.42 -0.76
C MET A 301 -3.51 -21.50 -1.29
N LEU A 302 -4.76 -21.81 -0.96
CA LEU A 302 -5.92 -20.97 -1.30
C LEU A 302 -5.80 -19.59 -0.62
N ASP A 303 -5.48 -19.55 0.67
CA ASP A 303 -5.32 -18.32 1.43
C ASP A 303 -4.11 -17.50 0.94
N ALA A 304 -2.96 -18.14 0.73
CA ALA A 304 -1.76 -17.47 0.23
C ALA A 304 -1.97 -16.84 -1.15
N ARG A 305 -2.65 -17.54 -2.07
CA ARG A 305 -2.84 -17.04 -3.44
C ARG A 305 -3.99 -16.05 -3.58
N TYR A 306 -5.12 -16.32 -2.91
CA TYR A 306 -6.36 -15.56 -3.15
C TYR A 306 -6.76 -14.66 -1.99
N GLY A 307 -6.15 -14.82 -0.81
CA GLY A 307 -6.37 -13.96 0.35
C GLY A 307 -7.84 -13.66 0.62
N GLY A 308 -8.16 -12.38 0.70
CA GLY A 308 -9.50 -11.90 0.99
C GLY A 308 -10.57 -12.24 -0.06
N LEU A 309 -10.19 -12.60 -1.30
CA LEU A 309 -11.14 -13.06 -2.31
C LEU A 309 -11.75 -14.43 -1.97
N ALA A 310 -11.02 -15.27 -1.24
CA ALA A 310 -11.52 -16.56 -0.77
C ALA A 310 -12.33 -16.46 0.53
N SER A 311 -12.29 -15.32 1.22
CA SER A 311 -13.03 -15.06 2.47
C SER A 311 -14.48 -14.64 2.18
N PRO A 312 -15.47 -14.98 3.05
CA PRO A 312 -15.33 -15.67 4.35
C PRO A 312 -15.18 -17.20 4.26
N ARG A 313 -15.30 -17.78 3.07
CA ARG A 313 -15.35 -19.24 2.88
C ARG A 313 -14.07 -19.96 3.35
N SER A 314 -12.90 -19.36 3.13
CA SER A 314 -11.63 -19.91 3.62
C SER A 314 -11.58 -20.01 5.15
N LEU A 315 -12.15 -19.03 5.88
CA LEU A 315 -12.24 -19.05 7.33
C LEU A 315 -13.20 -20.14 7.85
N GLU A 316 -14.35 -20.32 7.21
CA GLU A 316 -15.28 -21.43 7.53
C GLU A 316 -14.63 -22.81 7.34
N LEU A 317 -13.79 -22.96 6.31
CA LEU A 317 -13.04 -24.19 6.06
C LEU A 317 -11.91 -24.39 7.07
N ALA A 318 -11.27 -23.30 7.50
CA ALA A 318 -10.25 -23.34 8.56
C ALA A 318 -10.83 -23.83 9.89
N ASP A 319 -12.00 -23.34 10.27
CA ASP A 319 -12.71 -23.81 11.48
C ASP A 319 -13.04 -25.31 11.42
N LYS A 320 -13.52 -25.82 10.25
CA LYS A 320 -13.79 -27.25 10.05
C LYS A 320 -12.53 -28.12 10.13
N LEU A 321 -11.38 -27.57 9.75
CA LEU A 321 -10.09 -28.26 9.74
C LEU A 321 -9.32 -28.07 11.05
N ASN A 322 -9.84 -27.31 12.02
CA ASN A 322 -9.13 -26.91 13.23
C ASN A 322 -7.75 -26.28 12.91
N VAL A 323 -7.72 -25.44 11.89
CA VAL A 323 -6.52 -24.64 11.54
C VAL A 323 -6.54 -23.38 12.40
N HIS A 324 -5.56 -23.31 13.32
CA HIS A 324 -5.47 -22.25 14.32
C HIS A 324 -4.18 -21.47 14.17
#